data_6a0b69e3809d2bcd02f8ae9d5d7f2076
#
_entry.id   6a0b69e3809d2bcd02f8ae9d5d7f2076
#
_cell.length_a   1.000
_cell.length_b   1.000
_cell.length_c   1.000
_cell.angle_alpha   90.00
_cell.angle_beta   90.00
_cell.angle_gamma   90.00
#
_symmetry.space_group_name_H-M   'P 1'
#
loop_
_entity.id
_entity.type
_entity.pdbx_description
1 polymer ?
#
loop_
_entity_poly.entity_id
_entity_poly.type
_entity_poly.pdbx_seq_one_letter_code
_entity_poly.pdbx_strand_id
1 'polypeptide(L)' 'MVNNSWLTIDGKTYFMNESGAMVEGWYKVQDNWYYFDPGQGQKAVNTSISGFQLDANGVWQH' A
#
# COMPACT_ATOMS: atom_id res chain seq x y z
N MET A 1 -9.18 -4.27 -18.52
CA MET A 1 -8.01 -4.81 -17.84
C MET A 1 -7.55 -3.87 -16.75
N VAL A 2 -7.37 -4.37 -15.56
CA VAL A 2 -6.96 -3.54 -14.43
C VAL A 2 -5.44 -3.57 -14.31
N ASN A 3 -4.82 -2.40 -14.30
CA ASN A 3 -3.38 -2.31 -14.19
C ASN A 3 -3.02 -1.23 -13.17
N ASN A 4 -2.30 -1.59 -12.13
CA ASN A 4 -1.75 -0.63 -11.17
C ASN A 4 -2.79 0.38 -10.72
N SER A 5 -3.88 -0.11 -10.17
CA SER A 5 -5.00 0.74 -9.77
C SER A 5 -5.17 0.76 -8.26
N TRP A 6 -5.51 1.94 -7.75
CA TRP A 6 -5.86 2.09 -6.35
C TRP A 6 -7.34 1.78 -6.15
N LEU A 7 -7.64 1.13 -5.02
CA LEU A 7 -9.02 0.78 -4.70
C LEU A 7 -9.29 1.13 -3.24
N THR A 8 -10.38 1.84 -2.99
CA THR A 8 -10.77 2.22 -1.63
C THR A 8 -12.11 1.60 -1.30
N ILE A 9 -12.15 0.83 -0.21
CA ILE A 9 -13.37 0.16 0.26
C ILE A 9 -13.48 0.38 1.76
N ASP A 10 -14.59 0.95 2.21
CA ASP A 10 -14.86 1.16 3.63
C ASP A 10 -13.73 1.90 4.34
N GLY A 11 -13.16 2.90 3.66
CA GLY A 11 -12.10 3.70 4.24
C GLY A 11 -10.74 3.03 4.21
N LYS A 12 -10.62 1.85 3.62
CA LYS A 12 -9.36 1.14 3.50
C LYS A 12 -8.89 1.18 2.06
N THR A 13 -7.60 1.40 1.87
CA THR A 13 -7.03 1.54 0.53
C THR A 13 -6.19 0.33 0.16
N TYR A 14 -6.43 -0.17 -1.04
CA TYR A 14 -5.74 -1.33 -1.59
C TYR A 14 -5.13 -0.96 -2.92
N PHE A 15 -4.18 -1.75 -3.39
CA PHE A 15 -3.57 -1.53 -4.69
C PHE A 15 -3.55 -2.82 -5.48
N MET A 16 -4.01 -2.75 -6.71
CA MET A 16 -4.00 -3.88 -7.63
C MET A 16 -2.83 -3.74 -8.59
N ASN A 17 -2.05 -4.80 -8.74
CA ASN A 17 -0.91 -4.77 -9.66
C ASN A 17 -1.35 -5.02 -11.10
N GLU A 18 -0.39 -5.14 -12.01
CA GLU A 18 -0.69 -5.33 -13.42
C GLU A 18 -1.51 -6.57 -13.71
N SER A 19 -1.38 -7.57 -12.88
CA SER A 19 -2.13 -8.81 -13.05
C SER A 19 -3.54 -8.73 -12.47
N GLY A 20 -3.87 -7.61 -11.83
CA GLY A 20 -5.15 -7.46 -11.17
C GLY A 20 -5.19 -8.08 -9.80
N ALA A 21 -4.05 -8.49 -9.26
CA ALA A 21 -3.97 -9.08 -7.93
C ALA A 21 -3.67 -8.01 -6.89
N MET A 22 -4.25 -8.18 -5.70
CA MET A 22 -4.03 -7.26 -4.59
C MET A 22 -2.62 -7.43 -4.05
N VAL A 23 -1.88 -6.33 -3.90
CA VAL A 23 -0.50 -6.41 -3.40
C VAL A 23 -0.50 -6.47 -1.88
N GLU A 24 0.54 -7.09 -1.34
CA GLU A 24 0.74 -7.21 0.10
C GLU A 24 2.20 -6.92 0.42
N GLY A 25 2.45 -6.44 1.64
CA GLY A 25 3.80 -6.12 2.05
C GLY A 25 4.29 -4.84 1.39
N TRP A 26 5.62 -4.70 1.32
CA TRP A 26 6.20 -3.51 0.72
C TRP A 26 6.04 -3.51 -0.79
N TYR A 27 5.60 -2.39 -1.33
CA TYR A 27 5.39 -2.28 -2.76
C TYR A 27 5.67 -0.86 -3.20
N LYS A 28 6.42 -0.70 -4.28
CA LYS A 28 6.81 0.62 -4.79
C LYS A 28 5.86 1.06 -5.89
N VAL A 29 5.29 2.26 -5.73
CA VAL A 29 4.39 2.85 -6.72
C VAL A 29 4.90 4.25 -7.00
N GLN A 30 5.30 4.53 -8.25
CA GLN A 30 5.73 5.86 -8.68
C GLN A 30 6.78 6.47 -7.74
N ASP A 31 7.83 5.72 -7.46
CA ASP A 31 8.96 6.17 -6.64
C ASP A 31 8.65 6.32 -5.16
N ASN A 32 7.46 5.92 -4.73
CA ASN A 32 7.09 5.94 -3.32
C ASN A 32 6.88 4.52 -2.84
N TRP A 33 7.39 4.22 -1.64
CA TRP A 33 7.21 2.91 -1.03
C TRP A 33 6.02 2.93 -0.10
N TYR A 34 5.17 1.93 -0.24
CA TYR A 34 4.00 1.75 0.61
C TYR A 34 4.05 0.38 1.24
N TYR A 35 3.35 0.21 2.35
CA TYR A 35 3.24 -1.08 2.99
C TYR A 35 1.77 -1.48 3.05
N PHE A 36 1.48 -2.65 2.52
CA PHE A 36 0.13 -3.19 2.54
C PHE A 36 0.09 -4.37 3.49
N ASP A 37 -0.92 -4.42 4.35
CA ASP A 37 -1.04 -5.47 5.37
C ASP A 37 -1.01 -6.84 4.70
N PRO A 38 -0.05 -7.72 5.06
CA PRO A 38 0.04 -9.02 4.41
C PRO A 38 -1.17 -9.91 4.61
N GLY A 39 -1.92 -9.69 5.69
CA GLY A 39 -3.10 -10.50 5.94
C GLY A 39 -4.35 -9.98 5.27
N GLN A 40 -4.43 -8.67 5.04
CA GLN A 40 -5.65 -8.04 4.56
C GLN A 40 -5.46 -7.21 3.31
N GLY A 41 -4.23 -6.81 3.01
CA GLY A 41 -3.95 -6.04 1.82
C GLY A 41 -4.21 -4.56 1.94
N GLN A 42 -4.64 -4.07 3.09
CA GLN A 42 -4.94 -2.65 3.25
C GLN A 42 -3.66 -1.85 3.46
N LYS A 43 -3.65 -0.64 2.93
CA LYS A 43 -2.48 0.23 3.04
C LYS A 43 -2.33 0.73 4.48
N ALA A 44 -1.12 0.65 5.01
CA ALA A 44 -0.80 1.17 6.34
C ALA A 44 -0.49 2.66 6.24
N VAL A 45 -1.00 3.44 7.19
CA VAL A 45 -0.76 4.89 7.24
C VAL A 45 -0.52 5.31 8.69
N ASN A 46 0.20 6.39 8.86
CA ASN A 46 0.46 6.97 10.19
C ASN A 46 0.97 5.94 11.19
N THR A 47 1.86 5.07 10.74
CA THR A 47 2.36 4.00 11.60
C THR A 47 3.80 3.69 11.20
N SER A 48 4.46 2.85 11.98
CA SER A 48 5.78 2.37 11.59
C SER A 48 5.76 0.86 11.52
N ILE A 49 6.44 0.35 10.50
CA ILE A 49 6.54 -1.07 10.23
C ILE A 49 8.02 -1.44 10.29
N SER A 50 8.41 -2.25 11.26
CA SER A 50 9.80 -2.68 11.43
C SER A 50 10.78 -1.51 11.44
N GLY A 51 10.36 -0.39 12.04
CA GLY A 51 11.20 0.80 12.11
C GLY A 51 11.09 1.73 10.91
N PHE A 52 10.33 1.38 9.91
CA PHE A 52 10.11 2.22 8.73
C PHE A 52 8.82 3.01 8.92
N GLN A 53 8.96 4.32 8.99
CA GLN A 53 7.82 5.17 9.31
C GLN A 53 7.03 5.56 8.08
N LEU A 54 5.71 5.46 8.18
CA LEU A 54 4.79 5.80 7.10
C LEU A 54 4.01 7.05 7.49
N ASP A 55 3.85 7.96 6.55
CA ASP A 55 3.12 9.19 6.82
C ASP A 55 1.59 8.99 6.66
N ALA A 56 0.86 10.08 6.69
CA ALA A 56 -0.60 10.02 6.60
C ALA A 56 -1.08 9.49 5.25
N ASN A 57 -0.23 9.55 4.24
CA ASN A 57 -0.55 9.01 2.92
C ASN A 57 -0.05 7.58 2.75
N GLY A 58 0.63 7.06 3.76
CA GLY A 58 1.19 5.72 3.70
C GLY A 58 2.53 5.64 2.99
N VAL A 59 3.16 6.78 2.71
CA VAL A 59 4.46 6.81 2.03
C VAL A 59 5.58 6.67 3.05
N TRP A 60 6.55 5.81 2.74
CA TRP A 60 7.69 5.61 3.62
C TRP A 60 8.53 6.89 3.72
N GLN A 61 8.79 7.27 4.95
CA GLN A 61 9.61 8.45 5.25
C GLN A 61 11.04 8.00 5.51
N HIS A 62 11.95 8.33 4.61
CA HIS A 62 13.35 7.94 4.73
C HIS A 62 14.29 9.12 4.83
#